data_f6fbb2652a14e297adec732433bfd927
#
_entry.id   f6fbb2652a14e297adec732433bfd927
#
_cell.length_a   1.000
_cell.length_b   1.000
_cell.length_c   1.000
_cell.angle_alpha   90.00
_cell.angle_beta   90.00
_cell.angle_gamma   90.00
#
_symmetry.space_group_name_H-M   'P 1'
#
loop_
_entity.id
_entity.type
_entity.pdbx_description
1 polymer ?
#
loop_
_entity_poly.entity_id
_entity_poly.type
_entity_poly.pdbx_seq_one_letter_code
_entity_poly.pdbx_strand_id
1 'polypeptide(L)'
;MKKQAFVLTLGLVFAALTVVMGVLITARAQWSSSGAGAGQGTTEAGDYRLSGPYTHKNLSIFLVHGKNVIKAKSFLTLQEALVQRKVVVYETRSVNELSIENFSDEDVYVQSGDIVKGGQQDRMIGVDLIVPPRSGKLPISAFCVEHGRWSGRGSEKAAIFSSSSDAVATKEIKLAAKRSTSQGEVWQSVRVAQDKLSRNVGTRVNSEVSESSLQLAVENNKVQETADSYLKALGNIANRSDDVIGYVFAINGKVNSADIYGSNGLFKKLWPKLLKANAIEAIAELQNDKFKPASVENAQGFLTSSDKAKGSDKDVNARVNLLTREDSENIVFETRDKDQKGVWVHRNYIKKN
;
A
#
# COMPACT_ATOMS: atom_id res chain seq x y z
N MET A 1 18.67 50.43 80.07
CA MET A 1 18.89 50.88 78.63
C MET A 1 19.29 49.69 77.78
N LYS A 2 18.49 49.35 76.75
CA LYS A 2 18.80 48.43 75.66
C LYS A 2 19.28 47.03 76.04
N LYS A 3 18.35 46.08 76.10
CA LYS A 3 18.51 44.65 75.72
C LYS A 3 17.21 43.92 76.00
N GLN A 4 16.17 44.05 75.20
CA GLN A 4 15.06 43.12 75.10
C GLN A 4 14.25 43.51 73.88
N ALA A 5 14.68 42.99 72.70
CA ALA A 5 13.88 42.98 71.48
C ALA A 5 14.60 42.10 70.43
N PHE A 6 14.73 40.79 70.71
CA PHE A 6 15.31 39.90 69.66
C PHE A 6 14.94 38.40 69.77
N VAL A 7 13.75 38.11 70.29
CA VAL A 7 13.33 36.68 70.43
C VAL A 7 11.95 36.39 69.84
N LEU A 8 11.26 37.32 69.18
CA LEU A 8 9.86 37.11 68.78
C LEU A 8 9.66 37.08 67.22
N THR A 9 10.71 37.01 66.44
CA THR A 9 10.59 36.98 64.98
C THR A 9 11.07 35.69 64.30
N LEU A 10 11.40 34.63 65.04
CA LEU A 10 11.87 33.35 64.47
C LEU A 10 10.79 32.26 64.42
N GLY A 11 9.61 32.51 64.98
CA GLY A 11 8.51 31.53 65.06
C GLY A 11 7.50 31.58 63.92
N LEU A 12 7.50 32.63 63.09
CA LEU A 12 6.47 32.82 62.03
C LEU A 12 6.96 32.50 60.61
N VAL A 13 8.26 32.22 60.42
CA VAL A 13 8.80 31.88 59.09
C VAL A 13 8.70 30.36 58.81
N PHE A 14 8.59 29.51 59.83
CA PHE A 14 8.49 28.04 59.59
C PHE A 14 7.06 27.53 59.30
N ALA A 15 6.03 28.30 59.56
CA ALA A 15 4.66 27.90 59.26
C ALA A 15 4.23 28.24 57.82
N ALA A 16 4.93 29.15 57.14
CA ALA A 16 4.64 29.56 55.77
C ALA A 16 5.29 28.68 54.69
N LEU A 17 6.34 27.91 55.02
CA LEU A 17 7.05 27.06 54.06
C LEU A 17 6.43 25.68 53.87
N THR A 18 5.60 25.20 54.77
CA THR A 18 4.96 23.88 54.67
C THR A 18 3.66 23.90 53.85
N VAL A 19 3.01 25.07 53.68
CA VAL A 19 1.77 25.21 52.90
C VAL A 19 2.08 25.41 51.42
N VAL A 20 3.30 25.94 51.05
CA VAL A 20 3.68 26.15 49.66
C VAL A 20 4.21 24.87 48.97
N MET A 21 4.70 23.89 49.76
CA MET A 21 5.15 22.60 49.21
C MET A 21 4.01 21.62 48.94
N GLY A 22 2.83 21.78 49.63
CA GLY A 22 1.65 20.96 49.41
C GLY A 22 0.87 21.30 48.13
N VAL A 23 0.98 22.54 47.63
CA VAL A 23 0.23 23.00 46.44
C VAL A 23 1.01 22.75 45.13
N LEU A 24 2.34 22.57 45.20
CA LEU A 24 3.18 22.29 44.02
C LEU A 24 3.21 20.82 43.61
N ILE A 25 2.70 19.89 44.45
CA ILE A 25 2.64 18.46 44.12
C ILE A 25 1.33 18.09 43.40
N THR A 26 0.26 18.88 43.64
CA THR A 26 -1.03 18.65 42.97
C THR A 26 -1.18 19.32 41.59
N ALA A 27 -0.30 20.27 41.24
CA ALA A 27 -0.35 20.95 39.94
C ALA A 27 0.45 20.26 38.85
N ARG A 28 1.17 19.17 39.13
CA ARG A 28 1.92 18.39 38.14
C ARG A 28 1.17 17.19 37.55
N ALA A 29 -0.02 16.90 38.04
CA ALA A 29 -0.85 15.78 37.57
C ALA A 29 -1.93 16.18 36.58
N GLN A 30 -2.03 17.43 36.15
CA GLN A 30 -3.08 17.91 35.25
C GLN A 30 -2.57 18.62 33.97
N TRP A 31 -1.31 18.41 33.60
CA TRP A 31 -0.80 18.94 32.31
C TRP A 31 -0.27 17.81 31.42
N SER A 32 -1.16 16.87 31.11
CA SER A 32 -0.96 15.94 30.01
C SER A 32 -2.34 15.51 29.48
N SER A 33 -2.98 16.38 28.73
CA SER A 33 -3.93 16.02 27.67
C SER A 33 -4.72 17.23 27.19
N SER A 34 -4.08 18.10 26.45
CA SER A 34 -4.82 18.99 25.54
C SER A 34 -3.98 19.21 24.29
N GLY A 35 -3.94 18.18 23.49
CA GLY A 35 -3.29 18.03 22.21
C GLY A 35 -3.65 16.68 21.61
N ALA A 36 -4.81 16.14 21.98
CA ALA A 36 -5.33 14.93 21.37
C ALA A 36 -6.06 15.32 20.08
N GLY A 37 -5.39 15.18 18.97
CA GLY A 37 -6.08 14.86 17.73
C GLY A 37 -7.08 13.74 18.00
N ALA A 38 -8.23 13.76 17.34
CA ALA A 38 -9.34 12.83 17.49
C ALA A 38 -8.83 11.41 17.77
N GLY A 39 -9.28 10.81 18.86
CA GLY A 39 -8.81 9.51 19.33
C GLY A 39 -8.88 8.49 18.23
N GLN A 40 -7.71 8.04 17.79
CA GLN A 40 -7.60 6.96 16.81
C GLN A 40 -8.03 5.68 17.52
N GLY A 41 -9.21 5.16 17.18
CA GLY A 41 -9.69 3.88 17.69
C GLY A 41 -8.68 2.78 17.33
N THR A 42 -8.38 1.92 18.27
CA THR A 42 -7.63 0.67 18.02
C THR A 42 -8.55 -0.49 18.35
N THR A 43 -8.65 -1.44 17.42
CA THR A 43 -9.47 -2.65 17.58
C THR A 43 -8.63 -3.85 17.13
N GLU A 44 -8.85 -5.02 17.73
CA GLU A 44 -8.18 -6.25 17.33
C GLU A 44 -9.05 -7.05 16.35
N ALA A 45 -8.49 -7.48 15.24
CA ALA A 45 -9.14 -8.34 14.26
C ALA A 45 -8.33 -9.63 14.13
N GLY A 46 -8.72 -10.66 14.84
CA GLY A 46 -7.96 -11.90 14.85
C GLY A 46 -6.52 -11.63 15.28
N ASP A 47 -5.56 -11.83 14.36
CA ASP A 47 -4.13 -11.63 14.63
C ASP A 47 -3.63 -10.19 14.38
N TYR A 48 -4.50 -9.25 13.99
CA TYR A 48 -4.12 -7.88 13.62
C TYR A 48 -4.79 -6.83 14.49
N ARG A 49 -4.03 -5.81 14.86
CA ARG A 49 -4.52 -4.57 15.45
C ARG A 49 -4.56 -3.48 14.38
N LEU A 50 -5.64 -2.72 14.29
CA LEU A 50 -5.77 -1.59 13.37
C LEU A 50 -5.61 -0.27 14.09
N SER A 51 -5.02 0.72 13.41
CA SER A 51 -4.98 2.12 13.85
C SER A 51 -5.37 3.05 12.71
N GLY A 52 -5.95 4.19 13.03
CA GLY A 52 -6.50 5.15 12.07
C GLY A 52 -7.97 5.45 12.37
N PRO A 53 -8.75 5.97 11.40
CA PRO A 53 -8.31 6.32 10.04
C PRO A 53 -7.36 7.50 9.96
N TYR A 54 -6.40 7.44 9.06
CA TYR A 54 -5.62 8.58 8.59
C TYR A 54 -6.24 9.06 7.29
N THR A 55 -6.87 10.22 7.30
CA THR A 55 -7.70 10.66 6.18
C THR A 55 -7.15 11.93 5.53
N HIS A 56 -7.10 11.93 4.20
CA HIS A 56 -6.90 13.11 3.39
C HIS A 56 -7.88 13.09 2.22
N LYS A 57 -8.69 14.16 2.08
CA LYS A 57 -9.79 14.23 1.12
C LYS A 57 -10.69 12.98 1.23
N ASN A 58 -10.87 12.26 0.13
CA ASN A 58 -11.71 11.07 0.05
C ASN A 58 -10.97 9.74 0.32
N LEU A 59 -9.66 9.77 0.64
CA LEU A 59 -8.86 8.59 0.97
C LEU A 59 -8.67 8.47 2.48
N SER A 60 -9.02 7.33 3.06
CA SER A 60 -8.76 6.97 4.45
C SER A 60 -7.89 5.71 4.50
N ILE A 61 -6.82 5.74 5.28
CA ILE A 61 -5.89 4.63 5.50
C ILE A 61 -6.01 4.15 6.94
N PHE A 62 -6.09 2.85 7.14
CA PHE A 62 -5.97 2.17 8.41
C PHE A 62 -4.69 1.36 8.39
N LEU A 63 -3.78 1.57 9.32
CA LEU A 63 -2.55 0.77 9.42
C LEU A 63 -2.85 -0.55 10.11
N VAL A 64 -2.28 -1.62 9.57
CA VAL A 64 -2.35 -2.96 10.10
C VAL A 64 -1.07 -3.27 10.87
N HIS A 65 -1.23 -3.51 12.17
CA HIS A 65 -0.15 -3.86 13.09
C HIS A 65 -0.14 -5.37 13.33
N GLY A 66 1.03 -5.97 13.24
CA GLY A 66 1.17 -7.41 13.42
C GLY A 66 2.62 -7.85 13.59
N LYS A 67 2.82 -9.15 13.75
CA LYS A 67 4.15 -9.73 13.91
C LYS A 67 4.79 -10.02 12.55
N ASN A 68 6.11 -9.80 12.43
CA ASN A 68 6.86 -10.30 11.30
C ASN A 68 6.86 -11.83 11.31
N VAL A 69 6.26 -12.45 10.29
CA VAL A 69 6.27 -13.91 10.10
C VAL A 69 7.48 -14.36 9.27
N ILE A 70 7.99 -13.47 8.40
CA ILE A 70 9.23 -13.68 7.65
C ILE A 70 10.39 -13.21 8.53
N LYS A 71 11.22 -14.15 8.98
CA LYS A 71 12.37 -13.88 9.84
C LYS A 71 13.67 -14.05 9.05
N ALA A 72 14.66 -13.22 9.36
CA ALA A 72 16.02 -13.31 8.81
C ALA A 72 16.14 -13.30 7.28
N LYS A 73 15.12 -12.83 6.56
CA LYS A 73 15.13 -12.71 5.11
C LYS A 73 14.61 -11.34 4.69
N SER A 74 15.33 -10.65 3.84
CA SER A 74 14.89 -9.44 3.17
C SER A 74 14.72 -9.71 1.68
N PHE A 75 13.72 -9.08 1.06
CA PHE A 75 13.53 -9.11 -0.38
C PHE A 75 13.96 -7.78 -0.99
N LEU A 76 14.54 -7.83 -2.17
CA LEU A 76 14.47 -6.69 -3.07
C LEU A 76 13.06 -6.61 -3.65
N THR A 77 12.53 -5.41 -3.80
CA THR A 77 11.33 -5.20 -4.61
C THR A 77 11.69 -5.24 -6.09
N LEU A 78 10.72 -5.51 -6.96
CA LEU A 78 10.95 -5.45 -8.41
C LEU A 78 11.54 -4.10 -8.84
N GLN A 79 11.06 -3.00 -8.27
CA GLN A 79 11.55 -1.67 -8.57
C GLN A 79 13.02 -1.49 -8.16
N GLU A 80 13.39 -1.85 -6.91
CA GLU A 80 14.78 -1.80 -6.45
C GLU A 80 15.69 -2.63 -7.36
N ALA A 81 15.26 -3.84 -7.71
CA ALA A 81 16.03 -4.77 -8.52
C ALA A 81 16.24 -4.28 -9.97
N LEU A 82 15.20 -3.67 -10.58
CA LEU A 82 15.30 -3.07 -11.92
C LEU A 82 16.23 -1.84 -11.93
N VAL A 83 16.09 -0.94 -10.95
CA VAL A 83 16.95 0.26 -10.81
C VAL A 83 18.41 -0.14 -10.60
N GLN A 84 18.65 -1.16 -9.77
CA GLN A 84 20.00 -1.69 -9.49
C GLN A 84 20.53 -2.61 -10.62
N ARG A 85 19.76 -2.84 -11.68
CA ARG A 85 20.10 -3.76 -12.78
C ARG A 85 20.37 -5.19 -12.31
N LYS A 86 19.76 -5.60 -11.23
CA LYS A 86 19.84 -6.94 -10.65
C LYS A 86 18.86 -7.91 -11.30
N VAL A 87 17.80 -7.41 -11.92
CA VAL A 87 16.87 -8.19 -12.75
C VAL A 87 16.67 -7.58 -14.13
N VAL A 88 16.28 -8.42 -15.06
CA VAL A 88 15.79 -8.00 -16.39
C VAL A 88 14.44 -8.67 -16.61
N VAL A 89 13.46 -7.88 -17.06
CA VAL A 89 12.18 -8.36 -17.54
C VAL A 89 12.21 -8.30 -19.07
N TYR A 90 11.94 -9.42 -19.70
CA TYR A 90 12.02 -9.61 -21.14
C TYR A 90 10.66 -9.70 -21.78
N GLU A 91 10.50 -9.10 -22.95
CA GLU A 91 9.36 -9.29 -23.82
C GLU A 91 9.42 -10.69 -24.47
N THR A 92 8.32 -11.44 -24.40
CA THR A 92 8.21 -12.79 -25.01
C THR A 92 7.41 -12.77 -26.32
N ARG A 93 6.78 -11.64 -26.65
CA ARG A 93 5.78 -11.50 -27.72
C ARG A 93 4.49 -12.29 -27.47
N SER A 94 4.32 -12.84 -26.28
CA SER A 94 3.06 -13.41 -25.80
C SER A 94 2.26 -12.33 -25.07
N VAL A 95 0.95 -12.26 -25.33
CA VAL A 95 0.07 -11.25 -24.71
C VAL A 95 0.01 -11.41 -23.18
N ASN A 96 0.04 -12.66 -22.71
CA ASN A 96 -0.21 -12.98 -21.30
C ASN A 96 1.02 -13.47 -20.53
N GLU A 97 2.20 -13.38 -21.15
CA GLU A 97 3.43 -13.88 -20.55
C GLU A 97 4.61 -12.95 -20.82
N LEU A 98 5.42 -12.73 -19.82
CA LEU A 98 6.76 -12.16 -19.90
C LEU A 98 7.76 -13.14 -19.31
N SER A 99 9.05 -12.83 -19.39
CA SER A 99 10.09 -13.57 -18.72
C SER A 99 10.90 -12.65 -17.81
N ILE A 100 11.28 -13.13 -16.62
CA ILE A 100 12.15 -12.41 -15.68
C ILE A 100 13.37 -13.23 -15.35
N GLU A 101 14.52 -12.55 -15.19
CA GLU A 101 15.78 -13.18 -14.79
C GLU A 101 16.44 -12.37 -13.69
N ASN A 102 16.83 -13.03 -12.61
CA ASN A 102 17.53 -12.42 -11.47
C ASN A 102 19.01 -12.80 -11.52
N PHE A 103 19.87 -11.79 -11.70
CA PHE A 103 21.32 -11.92 -11.74
C PHE A 103 21.99 -11.71 -10.38
N SER A 104 21.24 -11.37 -9.33
CA SER A 104 21.76 -11.11 -8.01
C SER A 104 21.76 -12.35 -7.12
N ASP A 105 22.37 -12.22 -5.94
CA ASP A 105 22.37 -13.24 -4.88
C ASP A 105 21.22 -13.03 -3.88
N GLU A 106 20.26 -12.14 -4.19
CA GLU A 106 19.12 -11.79 -3.33
C GLU A 106 17.81 -12.27 -3.96
N ASP A 107 16.85 -12.66 -3.13
CA ASP A 107 15.49 -12.89 -3.60
C ASP A 107 14.82 -11.58 -4.02
N VAL A 108 14.09 -11.59 -5.12
CA VAL A 108 13.30 -10.45 -5.59
C VAL A 108 11.82 -10.76 -5.45
N TYR A 109 11.11 -9.92 -4.69
CA TYR A 109 9.66 -9.96 -4.61
C TYR A 109 9.04 -9.10 -5.72
N VAL A 110 8.16 -9.71 -6.48
CA VAL A 110 7.38 -9.09 -7.56
C VAL A 110 5.92 -9.14 -7.17
N GLN A 111 5.28 -7.98 -7.09
CA GLN A 111 3.89 -7.87 -6.65
C GLN A 111 2.93 -7.92 -7.83
N SER A 112 1.83 -8.65 -7.68
CA SER A 112 0.70 -8.57 -8.59
C SER A 112 0.14 -7.15 -8.65
N GLY A 113 -0.07 -6.66 -9.85
CA GLY A 113 -0.47 -5.27 -10.09
C GLY A 113 0.71 -4.34 -10.37
N ASP A 114 1.96 -4.77 -10.15
CA ASP A 114 3.13 -4.00 -10.59
C ASP A 114 3.09 -3.79 -12.11
N ILE A 115 3.39 -2.57 -12.54
CA ILE A 115 3.46 -2.23 -13.96
C ILE A 115 4.93 -2.13 -14.36
N VAL A 116 5.28 -2.78 -15.46
CA VAL A 116 6.56 -2.64 -16.15
C VAL A 116 6.35 -1.90 -17.47
N LYS A 117 7.17 -0.87 -17.70
CA LYS A 117 7.05 0.10 -18.78
C LYS A 117 7.98 -0.25 -19.94
N GLY A 118 7.49 -0.20 -21.14
CA GLY A 118 8.27 -0.46 -22.35
C GLY A 118 7.81 -1.69 -23.12
N GLY A 119 8.77 -2.52 -23.57
CA GLY A 119 8.43 -3.67 -24.40
C GLY A 119 7.64 -3.27 -25.63
N GLN A 120 6.82 -4.18 -26.13
CA GLN A 120 5.87 -3.89 -27.20
C GLN A 120 4.60 -3.19 -26.69
N GLN A 121 4.28 -3.36 -25.42
CA GLN A 121 3.19 -2.70 -24.68
C GLN A 121 3.53 -2.70 -23.20
N ASP A 122 3.08 -1.70 -22.44
CA ASP A 122 3.19 -1.70 -20.99
C ASP A 122 2.41 -2.91 -20.40
N ARG A 123 3.02 -3.59 -19.44
CA ARG A 123 2.45 -4.80 -18.83
C ARG A 123 2.22 -4.63 -17.34
N MET A 124 1.14 -5.22 -16.86
CA MET A 124 0.88 -5.43 -15.44
C MET A 124 1.17 -6.89 -15.08
N ILE A 125 1.87 -7.11 -13.98
CA ILE A 125 2.14 -8.45 -13.44
C ILE A 125 0.84 -9.05 -12.87
N GLY A 126 0.52 -10.26 -13.28
CA GLY A 126 -0.76 -10.90 -12.96
C GLY A 126 -0.81 -11.56 -11.58
N VAL A 127 0.32 -12.03 -11.05
CA VAL A 127 0.41 -12.79 -9.80
C VAL A 127 1.70 -12.44 -9.06
N ASP A 128 1.65 -12.53 -7.73
CA ASP A 128 2.86 -12.35 -6.91
C ASP A 128 3.88 -13.45 -7.20
N LEU A 129 5.15 -13.08 -7.21
CA LEU A 129 6.27 -13.98 -7.44
C LEU A 129 7.41 -13.70 -6.46
N ILE A 130 8.17 -14.76 -6.17
CA ILE A 130 9.52 -14.65 -5.62
C ILE A 130 10.46 -15.17 -6.69
N VAL A 131 11.35 -14.31 -7.17
CA VAL A 131 12.38 -14.67 -8.15
C VAL A 131 13.66 -14.98 -7.38
N PRO A 132 14.08 -16.26 -7.32
CA PRO A 132 15.22 -16.66 -6.52
C PRO A 132 16.53 -16.08 -7.06
N PRO A 133 17.61 -16.09 -6.25
CA PRO A 133 18.94 -15.72 -6.70
C PRO A 133 19.37 -16.56 -7.92
N ARG A 134 20.05 -15.91 -8.88
CA ARG A 134 20.60 -16.58 -10.07
C ARG A 134 19.59 -17.48 -10.79
N SER A 135 18.34 -17.00 -10.91
CA SER A 135 17.19 -17.81 -11.30
C SER A 135 17.23 -18.38 -12.73
N GLY A 136 18.07 -17.82 -13.61
CA GLY A 136 17.81 -17.96 -15.03
C GLY A 136 16.49 -17.30 -15.43
N LYS A 137 16.02 -17.55 -16.65
CA LYS A 137 14.76 -16.99 -17.15
C LYS A 137 13.56 -17.78 -16.63
N LEU A 138 12.66 -17.09 -15.92
CA LEU A 138 11.41 -17.63 -15.40
C LEU A 138 10.23 -16.98 -16.12
N PRO A 139 9.20 -17.75 -16.53
CA PRO A 139 7.98 -17.18 -17.07
C PRO A 139 7.18 -16.48 -15.96
N ILE A 140 6.56 -15.34 -16.29
CA ILE A 140 5.68 -14.59 -15.41
C ILE A 140 4.39 -14.22 -16.14
N SER A 141 3.25 -14.44 -15.47
CA SER A 141 1.93 -14.03 -15.97
C SER A 141 1.83 -12.51 -15.98
N ALA A 142 1.40 -11.95 -17.11
CA ALA A 142 1.24 -10.52 -17.28
C ALA A 142 0.01 -10.19 -18.14
N PHE A 143 -0.47 -8.94 -18.05
CA PHE A 143 -1.57 -8.42 -18.84
C PHE A 143 -1.16 -7.10 -19.48
N CYS A 144 -1.56 -6.86 -20.72
CA CYS A 144 -1.36 -5.57 -21.38
C CYS A 144 -2.25 -4.51 -20.69
N VAL A 145 -1.64 -3.41 -20.24
CA VAL A 145 -2.36 -2.22 -19.74
C VAL A 145 -2.32 -1.08 -20.74
N GLU A 146 -2.07 -1.43 -21.98
CA GLU A 146 -2.03 -0.59 -23.16
C GLU A 146 -2.60 -1.40 -24.34
N HIS A 147 -3.40 -0.78 -25.18
CA HIS A 147 -4.03 -1.45 -26.33
C HIS A 147 -3.51 -0.88 -27.65
N GLY A 148 -3.27 -1.74 -28.62
CA GLY A 148 -2.99 -1.36 -30.01
C GLY A 148 -1.53 -1.04 -30.35
N ARG A 149 -0.64 -0.76 -29.37
CA ARG A 149 0.79 -0.62 -29.64
C ARG A 149 1.46 -1.99 -29.65
N TRP A 150 2.27 -2.24 -30.66
CA TRP A 150 3.01 -3.50 -30.82
C TRP A 150 4.46 -3.21 -31.28
N SER A 151 5.03 -2.13 -30.76
CA SER A 151 6.39 -1.65 -31.09
C SER A 151 7.00 -0.92 -29.90
N GLY A 152 8.31 -0.68 -29.91
CA GLY A 152 8.95 0.20 -28.94
C GLY A 152 8.37 1.61 -29.01
N ARG A 153 8.26 2.30 -27.87
CA ARG A 153 7.76 3.67 -27.77
C ARG A 153 8.94 4.64 -27.59
N GLY A 154 9.16 5.51 -28.57
CA GLY A 154 10.26 6.47 -28.54
C GLY A 154 11.62 5.78 -28.35
N SER A 155 12.35 6.13 -27.28
CA SER A 155 13.65 5.52 -26.94
C SER A 155 13.53 4.24 -26.10
N GLU A 156 12.32 3.79 -25.76
CA GLU A 156 12.09 2.57 -25.00
C GLU A 156 12.49 1.34 -25.84
N LYS A 157 13.14 0.38 -25.19
CA LYS A 157 13.56 -0.86 -25.84
C LYS A 157 12.36 -1.81 -25.96
N ALA A 158 12.10 -2.28 -27.20
CA ALA A 158 10.99 -3.23 -27.44
C ALA A 158 11.25 -4.65 -26.86
N ALA A 159 12.46 -4.98 -26.46
CA ALA A 159 12.85 -6.31 -25.99
C ALA A 159 12.84 -6.45 -24.46
N ILE A 160 12.89 -5.34 -23.72
CA ILE A 160 13.00 -5.33 -22.26
C ILE A 160 12.18 -4.21 -21.66
N PHE A 161 11.89 -4.36 -20.37
CA PHE A 161 11.07 -3.41 -19.60
C PHE A 161 11.89 -2.64 -18.57
N SER A 162 11.44 -1.45 -18.26
CA SER A 162 11.89 -0.64 -17.12
C SER A 162 10.86 -0.65 -15.99
N SER A 163 11.29 -0.22 -14.81
CA SER A 163 10.38 -0.05 -13.67
C SER A 163 9.42 1.10 -13.91
N SER A 164 8.16 0.90 -13.55
CA SER A 164 7.23 2.00 -13.27
C SER A 164 7.23 2.26 -11.76
N SER A 165 7.73 3.43 -11.36
CA SER A 165 7.70 3.86 -9.94
C SER A 165 6.31 4.35 -9.52
N ASP A 166 5.39 4.52 -10.48
CA ASP A 166 4.23 5.36 -10.30
C ASP A 166 2.90 4.61 -10.26
N ALA A 167 2.88 3.32 -10.63
CA ALA A 167 1.62 2.63 -10.71
C ALA A 167 1.67 1.19 -10.19
N VAL A 168 0.72 0.91 -9.33
CA VAL A 168 0.12 -0.41 -9.13
C VAL A 168 -1.29 -0.30 -9.69
N ALA A 169 -1.79 -1.34 -10.35
CA ALA A 169 -3.12 -1.33 -10.94
C ALA A 169 -4.22 -1.09 -9.89
N THR A 170 -5.30 -0.40 -10.29
CA THR A 170 -6.48 -0.20 -9.46
C THR A 170 -7.19 -1.52 -9.13
N LYS A 171 -8.11 -1.46 -8.20
CA LYS A 171 -8.93 -2.63 -7.79
C LYS A 171 -9.59 -3.32 -8.98
N GLU A 172 -10.24 -2.57 -9.85
CA GLU A 172 -10.97 -3.11 -11.01
C GLU A 172 -10.03 -3.81 -11.99
N ILE A 173 -8.85 -3.22 -12.26
CA ILE A 173 -7.84 -3.82 -13.14
C ILE A 173 -7.27 -5.10 -12.51
N LYS A 174 -7.00 -5.09 -11.19
CA LYS A 174 -6.55 -6.28 -10.47
C LYS A 174 -7.60 -7.40 -10.50
N LEU A 175 -8.88 -7.09 -10.32
CA LEU A 175 -9.97 -8.07 -10.41
C LEU A 175 -10.10 -8.65 -11.83
N ALA A 176 -10.04 -7.82 -12.86
CA ALA A 176 -10.07 -8.27 -14.25
C ALA A 176 -8.92 -9.24 -14.56
N ALA A 177 -7.72 -8.97 -14.06
CA ALA A 177 -6.56 -9.81 -14.28
C ALA A 177 -6.54 -11.08 -13.41
N LYS A 178 -6.78 -10.95 -12.10
CA LYS A 178 -6.58 -12.05 -11.13
C LYS A 178 -7.79 -13.00 -11.04
N ARG A 179 -9.00 -12.46 -11.18
CA ARG A 179 -10.23 -13.22 -11.05
C ARG A 179 -10.77 -13.67 -12.40
N SER A 180 -10.96 -12.73 -13.32
CA SER A 180 -11.53 -13.01 -14.64
C SER A 180 -10.48 -13.54 -15.63
N THR A 181 -9.19 -13.30 -15.38
CA THR A 181 -8.09 -13.62 -16.32
C THR A 181 -8.35 -13.14 -17.75
N SER A 182 -9.06 -12.02 -17.87
CA SER A 182 -9.58 -11.48 -19.13
C SER A 182 -8.81 -10.24 -19.56
N GLN A 183 -8.06 -10.35 -20.66
CA GLN A 183 -7.37 -9.21 -21.25
C GLN A 183 -8.34 -8.12 -21.74
N GLY A 184 -9.51 -8.49 -22.23
CA GLY A 184 -10.54 -7.55 -22.67
C GLY A 184 -11.09 -6.71 -21.50
N GLU A 185 -11.36 -7.34 -20.35
CA GLU A 185 -11.81 -6.65 -19.14
C GLU A 185 -10.71 -5.73 -18.56
N VAL A 186 -9.43 -6.13 -18.65
CA VAL A 186 -8.30 -5.26 -18.26
C VAL A 186 -8.30 -3.98 -19.10
N TRP A 187 -8.40 -4.08 -20.43
CA TRP A 187 -8.43 -2.90 -21.30
C TRP A 187 -9.66 -2.01 -21.07
N GLN A 188 -10.82 -2.61 -20.81
CA GLN A 188 -12.02 -1.87 -20.46
C GLN A 188 -11.84 -1.11 -19.14
N SER A 189 -11.27 -1.76 -18.11
CA SER A 189 -10.99 -1.15 -16.81
C SER A 189 -9.97 -0.02 -16.90
N VAL A 190 -8.94 -0.17 -17.76
CA VAL A 190 -7.97 0.90 -18.04
C VAL A 190 -8.67 2.12 -18.64
N ARG A 191 -9.52 1.92 -19.65
CA ARG A 191 -10.27 3.02 -20.28
C ARG A 191 -11.15 3.75 -19.27
N VAL A 192 -11.89 3.01 -18.46
CA VAL A 192 -12.73 3.59 -17.40
C VAL A 192 -11.90 4.40 -16.39
N ALA A 193 -10.73 3.89 -16.00
CA ALA A 193 -9.81 4.62 -15.11
C ALA A 193 -9.31 5.92 -15.75
N GLN A 194 -8.90 5.91 -17.02
CA GLN A 194 -8.47 7.10 -17.76
C GLN A 194 -9.59 8.15 -17.86
N ASP A 195 -10.83 7.72 -18.15
CA ASP A 195 -11.99 8.62 -18.26
C ASP A 195 -12.33 9.26 -16.91
N LYS A 196 -12.28 8.49 -15.81
CA LYS A 196 -12.49 9.00 -14.45
C LYS A 196 -11.41 9.98 -14.04
N LEU A 197 -10.13 9.65 -14.27
CA LEU A 197 -9.01 10.55 -14.01
C LEU A 197 -9.18 11.86 -14.78
N SER A 198 -9.43 11.79 -16.10
CA SER A 198 -9.60 12.99 -16.95
C SER A 198 -10.68 13.92 -16.41
N ARG A 199 -11.84 13.39 -16.03
CA ARG A 199 -12.93 14.17 -15.42
C ARG A 199 -12.51 14.82 -14.11
N ASN A 200 -11.86 14.08 -13.24
CA ASN A 200 -11.58 14.51 -11.86
C ASN A 200 -10.36 15.43 -11.75
N VAL A 201 -9.41 15.37 -12.69
CA VAL A 201 -8.31 16.35 -12.76
C VAL A 201 -8.61 17.54 -13.68
N GLY A 202 -9.75 17.51 -14.39
CA GLY A 202 -10.22 18.61 -15.23
C GLY A 202 -9.48 18.75 -16.57
N THR A 203 -8.77 17.71 -17.03
CA THR A 203 -8.08 17.70 -18.33
C THR A 203 -7.92 16.27 -18.84
N ARG A 204 -7.79 16.09 -20.15
CA ARG A 204 -7.51 14.78 -20.74
C ARG A 204 -6.16 14.26 -20.28
N VAL A 205 -6.13 13.05 -19.72
CA VAL A 205 -4.90 12.39 -19.23
C VAL A 205 -4.27 11.44 -20.24
N ASN A 206 -4.99 11.09 -21.32
CA ASN A 206 -4.47 10.22 -22.36
C ASN A 206 -3.28 10.88 -23.08
N SER A 207 -2.20 10.15 -23.27
CA SER A 207 -1.02 10.63 -23.98
C SER A 207 -1.18 10.49 -25.49
N GLU A 208 -0.76 11.52 -26.25
CA GLU A 208 -0.73 11.44 -27.72
C GLU A 208 0.19 10.34 -28.25
N VAL A 209 1.22 9.98 -27.47
CA VAL A 209 2.18 8.92 -27.84
C VAL A 209 1.55 7.53 -27.78
N SER A 210 0.65 7.31 -26.82
CA SER A 210 -0.16 6.09 -26.70
C SER A 210 -1.41 6.38 -25.84
N GLU A 211 -2.52 6.64 -26.51
CA GLU A 211 -3.77 7.05 -25.88
C GLU A 211 -4.34 6.05 -24.89
N SER A 212 -4.07 4.77 -25.10
CA SER A 212 -4.59 3.67 -24.26
C SER A 212 -3.63 3.26 -23.14
N SER A 213 -2.44 3.87 -23.03
CA SER A 213 -1.49 3.52 -21.97
C SER A 213 -1.96 4.03 -20.60
N LEU A 214 -2.23 3.09 -19.69
CA LEU A 214 -2.48 3.41 -18.28
C LEU A 214 -1.28 4.13 -17.66
N GLN A 215 -0.07 3.66 -17.96
CA GLN A 215 1.16 4.21 -17.40
C GLN A 215 1.32 5.69 -17.77
N LEU A 216 1.15 6.04 -19.05
CA LEU A 216 1.27 7.44 -19.48
C LEU A 216 0.14 8.33 -18.92
N ALA A 217 -1.06 7.78 -18.76
CA ALA A 217 -2.15 8.50 -18.12
C ALA A 217 -1.84 8.81 -16.65
N VAL A 218 -1.24 7.86 -15.93
CA VAL A 218 -0.80 8.05 -14.55
C VAL A 218 0.37 9.03 -14.46
N GLU A 219 1.29 9.03 -15.42
CA GLU A 219 2.41 9.98 -15.51
C GLU A 219 1.98 11.40 -15.92
N ASN A 220 0.72 11.63 -16.27
CA ASN A 220 0.22 12.95 -16.61
C ASN A 220 0.48 13.94 -15.47
N ASN A 221 1.06 15.11 -15.76
CA ASN A 221 1.48 16.11 -14.77
C ASN A 221 0.35 16.49 -13.82
N LYS A 222 -0.88 16.64 -14.32
CA LYS A 222 -2.03 17.03 -13.50
C LYS A 222 -2.45 15.93 -12.50
N VAL A 223 -2.35 14.69 -12.93
CA VAL A 223 -2.55 13.51 -12.03
C VAL A 223 -1.48 13.49 -10.95
N GLN A 224 -0.20 13.68 -11.33
CA GLN A 224 0.91 13.70 -10.38
C GLN A 224 0.79 14.85 -9.37
N GLU A 225 0.57 16.08 -9.82
CA GLU A 225 0.36 17.24 -8.95
C GLU A 225 -0.79 17.03 -7.94
N THR A 226 -1.89 16.40 -8.41
CA THR A 226 -3.04 16.12 -7.56
C THR A 226 -2.70 15.04 -6.53
N ALA A 227 -2.00 13.98 -6.94
CA ALA A 227 -1.56 12.90 -6.06
C ALA A 227 -0.58 13.38 -4.98
N ASP A 228 0.28 14.35 -5.27
CA ASP A 228 1.26 14.90 -4.33
C ASP A 228 0.61 15.41 -3.03
N SER A 229 -0.62 15.93 -3.08
CA SER A 229 -1.33 16.35 -1.87
C SER A 229 -1.63 15.19 -0.92
N TYR A 230 -1.95 14.00 -1.46
CA TYR A 230 -2.15 12.77 -0.68
C TYR A 230 -0.84 12.24 -0.13
N LEU A 231 0.22 12.25 -0.94
CA LEU A 231 1.55 11.76 -0.54
C LEU A 231 2.13 12.61 0.60
N LYS A 232 2.00 13.93 0.52
CA LYS A 232 2.44 14.85 1.59
C LYS A 232 1.68 14.61 2.89
N ALA A 233 0.36 14.37 2.82
CA ALA A 233 -0.47 14.17 4.00
C ALA A 233 -0.28 12.79 4.65
N LEU A 234 -0.10 11.73 3.85
CA LEU A 234 -0.18 10.34 4.31
C LEU A 234 1.16 9.57 4.21
N GLY A 235 2.19 10.11 3.56
CA GLY A 235 3.43 9.38 3.27
C GLY A 235 4.14 8.84 4.52
N ASN A 236 4.17 9.62 5.59
CA ASN A 236 4.94 9.29 6.79
C ASN A 236 4.19 8.40 7.81
N ILE A 237 2.91 8.06 7.57
CA ILE A 237 2.13 7.30 8.56
C ILE A 237 2.67 5.89 8.80
N ALA A 238 3.19 5.21 7.76
CA ALA A 238 3.75 3.87 7.87
C ALA A 238 5.03 3.78 8.72
N ASN A 239 5.70 4.92 8.95
CA ASN A 239 6.92 4.98 9.74
C ASN A 239 6.69 5.22 11.24
N ARG A 240 5.43 5.30 11.67
CA ARG A 240 5.07 5.61 13.06
C ARG A 240 5.36 4.48 14.04
N SER A 241 5.44 3.24 13.54
CA SER A 241 5.71 2.06 14.38
C SER A 241 6.41 0.97 13.58
N ASP A 242 7.21 0.15 14.25
CA ASP A 242 7.94 -0.95 13.62
C ASP A 242 7.14 -2.24 13.52
N ASP A 243 5.92 -2.27 14.07
CA ASP A 243 4.97 -3.37 13.95
C ASP A 243 3.95 -3.19 12.82
N VAL A 244 4.03 -2.10 12.04
CA VAL A 244 3.15 -1.89 10.89
C VAL A 244 3.57 -2.81 9.75
N ILE A 245 2.70 -3.73 9.37
CA ILE A 245 2.96 -4.73 8.32
C ILE A 245 2.04 -4.59 7.10
N GLY A 246 1.15 -3.61 7.10
CA GLY A 246 0.21 -3.41 5.99
C GLY A 246 -0.79 -2.30 6.26
N TYR A 247 -1.80 -2.26 5.43
CA TYR A 247 -2.86 -1.26 5.51
C TYR A 247 -4.17 -1.76 4.91
N VAL A 248 -5.27 -1.16 5.37
CA VAL A 248 -6.58 -1.17 4.72
C VAL A 248 -6.85 0.23 4.23
N PHE A 249 -7.44 0.40 3.05
CA PHE A 249 -7.87 1.72 2.62
C PHE A 249 -9.33 1.78 2.22
N ALA A 250 -9.89 2.97 2.37
CA ALA A 250 -11.26 3.30 2.01
C ALA A 250 -11.28 4.55 1.12
N ILE A 251 -12.16 4.57 0.14
CA ILE A 251 -12.39 5.70 -0.75
C ILE A 251 -13.86 6.11 -0.61
N ASN A 252 -14.11 7.42 -0.50
CA ASN A 252 -15.48 7.96 -0.29
C ASN A 252 -16.21 7.29 0.88
N GLY A 253 -15.47 6.96 1.96
CA GLY A 253 -16.02 6.29 3.14
C GLY A 253 -16.32 4.80 3.00
N LYS A 254 -16.02 4.17 1.86
CA LYS A 254 -16.22 2.74 1.61
C LYS A 254 -14.89 2.01 1.60
N VAL A 255 -14.76 0.93 2.38
CA VAL A 255 -13.57 0.07 2.34
C VAL A 255 -13.40 -0.48 0.92
N ASN A 256 -12.17 -0.37 0.40
CA ASN A 256 -11.81 -0.75 -0.96
C ASN A 256 -11.00 -2.05 -0.99
N SER A 257 -9.81 -2.03 -0.41
CA SER A 257 -8.93 -3.20 -0.33
C SER A 257 -7.88 -3.06 0.77
N ALA A 258 -7.09 -4.11 0.97
CA ALA A 258 -5.99 -4.14 1.91
C ALA A 258 -4.81 -4.93 1.35
N ASP A 259 -3.60 -4.52 1.72
CA ASP A 259 -2.38 -5.27 1.46
C ASP A 259 -1.62 -5.46 2.79
N ILE A 260 -1.35 -6.70 3.16
CA ILE A 260 -0.66 -7.08 4.40
C ILE A 260 0.53 -7.96 4.05
N TYR A 261 1.70 -7.64 4.60
CA TYR A 261 2.95 -8.31 4.26
C TYR A 261 3.51 -9.09 5.45
N GLY A 262 4.14 -10.21 5.18
CA GLY A 262 4.78 -11.04 6.21
C GLY A 262 5.96 -10.36 6.92
N SER A 263 6.33 -9.13 6.52
CA SER A 263 7.47 -8.38 7.04
C SER A 263 7.21 -6.87 6.97
N ASN A 264 7.46 -6.16 8.08
CA ASN A 264 7.46 -4.70 8.13
C ASN A 264 8.46 -4.10 7.13
N GLY A 265 9.65 -4.70 7.00
CA GLY A 265 10.68 -4.23 6.07
C GLY A 265 10.22 -4.27 4.61
N LEU A 266 9.53 -5.33 4.19
CA LEU A 266 8.97 -5.43 2.84
C LEU A 266 7.84 -4.40 2.65
N PHE A 267 6.93 -4.27 3.62
CA PHE A 267 5.87 -3.26 3.59
C PHE A 267 6.43 -1.84 3.43
N LYS A 268 7.40 -1.45 4.27
CA LYS A 268 8.01 -0.11 4.21
C LYS A 268 8.66 0.21 2.87
N LYS A 269 9.30 -0.77 2.22
CA LYS A 269 9.87 -0.62 0.88
C LYS A 269 8.79 -0.38 -0.20
N LEU A 270 7.64 -1.03 -0.07
CA LEU A 270 6.54 -0.93 -1.03
C LEU A 270 5.62 0.27 -0.77
N TRP A 271 5.56 0.76 0.48
CA TRP A 271 4.60 1.78 0.92
C TRP A 271 4.53 3.03 0.02
N PRO A 272 5.64 3.66 -0.39
CA PRO A 272 5.56 4.85 -1.24
C PRO A 272 4.79 4.62 -2.54
N LYS A 273 5.03 3.47 -3.19
CA LYS A 273 4.36 3.08 -4.43
C LYS A 273 2.89 2.72 -4.20
N LEU A 274 2.61 1.99 -3.11
CA LEU A 274 1.24 1.60 -2.74
C LEU A 274 0.39 2.83 -2.42
N LEU A 275 0.91 3.77 -1.62
CA LEU A 275 0.19 5.00 -1.31
C LEU A 275 -0.08 5.83 -2.57
N LYS A 276 0.89 5.92 -3.48
CA LYS A 276 0.71 6.64 -4.74
C LYS A 276 -0.39 6.00 -5.60
N ALA A 277 -0.41 4.68 -5.70
CA ALA A 277 -1.46 3.96 -6.40
C ALA A 277 -2.85 4.20 -5.78
N ASN A 278 -2.95 4.15 -4.45
CA ASN A 278 -4.20 4.43 -3.73
C ASN A 278 -4.66 5.88 -3.90
N ALA A 279 -3.72 6.84 -3.93
CA ALA A 279 -4.03 8.26 -4.20
C ALA A 279 -4.58 8.45 -5.61
N ILE A 280 -3.99 7.81 -6.61
CA ILE A 280 -4.45 7.86 -8.00
C ILE A 280 -5.85 7.22 -8.13
N GLU A 281 -6.08 6.09 -7.47
CA GLU A 281 -7.41 5.45 -7.43
C GLU A 281 -8.43 6.36 -6.72
N ALA A 282 -8.05 6.99 -5.60
CA ALA A 282 -8.91 7.96 -4.91
C ALA A 282 -9.25 9.17 -5.78
N ILE A 283 -8.30 9.67 -6.59
CA ILE A 283 -8.54 10.74 -7.56
C ILE A 283 -9.53 10.28 -8.64
N ALA A 284 -9.35 9.07 -9.18
CA ALA A 284 -10.26 8.51 -10.17
C ALA A 284 -11.70 8.38 -9.62
N GLU A 285 -11.83 7.99 -8.36
CA GLU A 285 -13.12 7.77 -7.69
C GLU A 285 -13.64 9.00 -6.94
N LEU A 286 -13.02 10.17 -7.08
CA LEU A 286 -13.46 11.39 -6.40
C LEU A 286 -14.91 11.73 -6.77
N GLN A 287 -15.75 11.91 -5.75
CA GLN A 287 -17.13 12.34 -5.85
C GLN A 287 -17.30 13.66 -5.11
N ASN A 288 -18.19 14.52 -5.59
CA ASN A 288 -18.51 15.79 -4.94
C ASN A 288 -19.46 15.64 -3.74
N ASP A 289 -19.98 14.44 -3.53
CA ASP A 289 -20.91 14.14 -2.45
C ASP A 289 -20.22 14.10 -1.09
N LYS A 290 -20.93 14.52 -0.06
CA LYS A 290 -20.49 14.35 1.32
C LYS A 290 -20.53 12.85 1.67
N PHE A 291 -19.44 12.33 2.19
CA PHE A 291 -19.36 10.96 2.68
C PHE A 291 -18.98 10.93 4.17
N LYS A 292 -19.45 9.90 4.86
CA LYS A 292 -18.99 9.57 6.22
C LYS A 292 -17.71 8.75 6.08
N PRO A 293 -16.59 9.13 6.72
CA PRO A 293 -15.39 8.31 6.72
C PRO A 293 -15.68 6.89 7.21
N ALA A 294 -15.02 5.89 6.61
CA ALA A 294 -15.07 4.53 7.12
C ALA A 294 -14.52 4.47 8.55
N SER A 295 -15.07 3.59 9.39
CA SER A 295 -14.58 3.38 10.75
C SER A 295 -13.56 2.24 10.82
N VAL A 296 -12.85 2.14 11.96
CA VAL A 296 -11.94 1.02 12.25
C VAL A 296 -12.70 -0.30 12.24
N GLU A 297 -13.94 -0.32 12.76
CA GLU A 297 -14.81 -1.50 12.79
C GLU A 297 -15.18 -1.97 11.36
N ASN A 298 -15.40 -1.04 10.42
CA ASN A 298 -15.64 -1.38 9.02
C ASN A 298 -14.41 -2.05 8.40
N ALA A 299 -13.22 -1.49 8.63
CA ALA A 299 -11.96 -2.05 8.13
C ALA A 299 -11.68 -3.44 8.74
N GLN A 300 -11.93 -3.59 10.04
CA GLN A 300 -11.79 -4.85 10.76
C GLN A 300 -12.77 -5.91 10.29
N GLY A 301 -14.05 -5.56 10.19
CA GLY A 301 -15.09 -6.46 9.69
C GLY A 301 -14.77 -6.99 8.30
N PHE A 302 -14.22 -6.13 7.43
CA PHE A 302 -13.75 -6.51 6.10
C PHE A 302 -12.67 -7.60 6.15
N LEU A 303 -11.61 -7.42 6.95
CA LEU A 303 -10.55 -8.43 7.07
C LEU A 303 -11.08 -9.74 7.65
N THR A 304 -11.85 -9.66 8.74
CA THR A 304 -12.37 -10.85 9.43
C THR A 304 -13.36 -11.66 8.58
N SER A 305 -14.24 -10.99 7.82
CA SER A 305 -15.18 -11.70 6.94
C SER A 305 -14.47 -12.39 5.79
N SER A 306 -13.48 -11.71 5.20
CA SER A 306 -12.70 -12.23 4.08
C SER A 306 -11.89 -13.48 4.44
N ASP A 307 -11.36 -13.56 5.66
CA ASP A 307 -10.56 -14.71 6.12
C ASP A 307 -11.41 -15.98 6.34
N LYS A 308 -12.73 -15.86 6.50
CA LYS A 308 -13.66 -16.98 6.68
C LYS A 308 -14.13 -17.63 5.37
N ALA A 309 -13.85 -17.00 4.23
CA ALA A 309 -14.26 -17.51 2.93
C ALA A 309 -13.58 -18.84 2.59
N LYS A 310 -14.26 -19.66 1.76
CA LYS A 310 -13.70 -20.92 1.26
C LYS A 310 -12.49 -20.63 0.37
N GLY A 311 -11.47 -21.46 0.48
CA GLY A 311 -10.21 -21.29 -0.23
C GLY A 311 -9.92 -22.40 -1.24
N SER A 312 -9.12 -22.07 -2.24
CA SER A 312 -8.48 -23.01 -3.17
C SER A 312 -7.00 -22.67 -3.31
N ASP A 313 -6.17 -23.70 -3.36
CA ASP A 313 -4.73 -23.59 -3.52
C ASP A 313 -4.30 -23.84 -4.95
N LYS A 314 -3.32 -23.08 -5.42
CA LYS A 314 -2.71 -23.27 -6.75
C LYS A 314 -1.20 -22.99 -6.68
N ASP A 315 -0.41 -23.88 -7.22
CA ASP A 315 1.00 -23.61 -7.46
C ASP A 315 1.17 -22.61 -8.61
N VAL A 316 1.86 -21.51 -8.32
CA VAL A 316 2.23 -20.50 -9.33
C VAL A 316 3.50 -20.96 -10.05
N ASN A 317 4.49 -21.40 -9.28
CA ASN A 317 5.76 -21.96 -9.76
C ASN A 317 6.37 -22.90 -8.69
N ALA A 318 7.61 -23.32 -8.90
CA ALA A 318 8.31 -24.19 -7.95
C ALA A 318 8.39 -23.60 -6.54
N ARG A 319 8.41 -22.28 -6.40
CA ARG A 319 8.61 -21.58 -5.14
C ARG A 319 7.34 -20.98 -4.53
N VAL A 320 6.43 -20.51 -5.34
CA VAL A 320 5.24 -19.76 -4.88
C VAL A 320 3.97 -20.60 -5.00
N ASN A 321 3.24 -20.67 -3.90
CA ASN A 321 1.86 -21.16 -3.84
C ASN A 321 0.92 -20.00 -3.59
N LEU A 322 -0.23 -19.97 -4.27
CA LEU A 322 -1.28 -18.98 -4.15
C LEU A 322 -2.54 -19.63 -3.57
N LEU A 323 -2.93 -19.21 -2.38
CA LEU A 323 -4.22 -19.52 -1.80
C LEU A 323 -5.20 -18.39 -2.14
N THR A 324 -6.32 -18.73 -2.76
CA THR A 324 -7.42 -17.79 -3.03
C THR A 324 -8.62 -18.15 -2.17
N ARG A 325 -9.17 -17.17 -1.43
CA ARG A 325 -10.43 -17.30 -0.69
C ARG A 325 -11.44 -16.32 -1.28
N GLU A 326 -12.64 -16.74 -1.55
CA GLU A 326 -13.67 -15.90 -2.16
C GLU A 326 -15.05 -16.17 -1.56
N ASP A 327 -15.80 -15.08 -1.27
CA ASP A 327 -17.21 -15.09 -0.93
C ASP A 327 -18.01 -14.16 -1.88
N SER A 328 -19.26 -13.85 -1.55
CA SER A 328 -20.09 -12.96 -2.37
C SER A 328 -19.55 -11.53 -2.48
N GLU A 329 -18.89 -11.01 -1.44
CA GLU A 329 -18.46 -9.61 -1.35
C GLU A 329 -16.96 -9.40 -1.50
N ASN A 330 -16.15 -10.39 -1.12
CA ASN A 330 -14.72 -10.23 -0.96
C ASN A 330 -13.94 -11.34 -1.66
N ILE A 331 -12.70 -11.04 -2.01
CA ILE A 331 -11.72 -12.03 -2.46
C ILE A 331 -10.37 -11.73 -1.80
N VAL A 332 -9.68 -12.79 -1.37
CA VAL A 332 -8.35 -12.73 -0.76
C VAL A 332 -7.39 -13.58 -1.57
N PHE A 333 -6.25 -13.02 -1.87
CA PHE A 333 -5.12 -13.71 -2.49
C PHE A 333 -3.98 -13.76 -1.47
N GLU A 334 -3.58 -14.96 -1.05
CA GLU A 334 -2.47 -15.15 -0.11
C GLU A 334 -1.33 -15.86 -0.82
N THR A 335 -0.20 -15.17 -0.94
CA THR A 335 1.03 -15.69 -1.54
C THR A 335 1.90 -16.33 -0.47
N ARG A 336 2.30 -17.58 -0.67
CA ARG A 336 3.13 -18.36 0.25
C ARG A 336 4.47 -18.72 -0.37
N ASP A 337 5.54 -18.66 0.43
CA ASP A 337 6.89 -19.10 0.06
C ASP A 337 7.09 -20.56 0.47
N LYS A 338 7.17 -21.47 -0.50
CA LYS A 338 7.39 -22.91 -0.24
C LYS A 338 8.76 -23.20 0.39
N ASP A 339 9.79 -22.41 0.08
CA ASP A 339 11.12 -22.54 0.68
C ASP A 339 11.15 -22.17 2.16
N GLN A 340 10.16 -21.39 2.61
CA GLN A 340 9.96 -21.04 4.01
C GLN A 340 8.82 -21.85 4.67
N LYS A 341 8.66 -23.12 4.29
CA LYS A 341 7.63 -24.03 4.82
C LYS A 341 6.20 -23.49 4.65
N GLY A 342 5.95 -22.76 3.56
CA GLY A 342 4.64 -22.22 3.25
C GLY A 342 4.24 -20.99 4.08
N VAL A 343 5.21 -20.26 4.67
CA VAL A 343 4.93 -18.97 5.32
C VAL A 343 4.38 -17.99 4.29
N TRP A 344 3.31 -17.30 4.66
CA TRP A 344 2.73 -16.29 3.78
C TRP A 344 3.62 -15.04 3.71
N VAL A 345 3.73 -14.49 2.50
CA VAL A 345 4.53 -13.31 2.18
C VAL A 345 3.67 -12.09 2.01
N HIS A 346 2.51 -12.26 1.34
CA HIS A 346 1.58 -11.19 1.05
C HIS A 346 0.15 -11.70 1.09
N ARG A 347 -0.75 -10.90 1.67
CA ARG A 347 -2.20 -11.06 1.63
C ARG A 347 -2.82 -9.82 1.02
N ASN A 348 -3.46 -9.97 -0.13
CA ASN A 348 -4.19 -8.91 -0.80
C ASN A 348 -5.69 -9.19 -0.68
N TYR A 349 -6.39 -8.33 0.04
CA TYR A 349 -7.85 -8.37 0.24
C TYR A 349 -8.50 -7.37 -0.70
N ILE A 350 -9.49 -7.77 -1.44
CA ILE A 350 -10.21 -6.89 -2.39
C ILE A 350 -11.71 -7.01 -2.15
N LYS A 351 -12.38 -5.88 -1.92
CA LYS A 351 -13.84 -5.81 -1.91
C LYS A 351 -14.34 -5.79 -3.36
N LYS A 352 -15.25 -6.72 -3.71
CA LYS A 352 -15.71 -6.89 -5.11
C LYS A 352 -16.68 -5.79 -5.56
N ASN A 353 -17.45 -5.20 -4.63
CA ASN A 353 -18.51 -4.20 -4.90
C ASN A 353 -18.27 -2.91 -4.12
#